data_b3fe6fa7073ad8e5d7193ba5390d0301
#
_entry.id   b3fe6fa7073ad8e5d7193ba5390d0301
#
_cell.length_a   1.000
_cell.length_b   1.000
_cell.length_c   1.000
_cell.angle_alpha   90.00
_cell.angle_beta   90.00
_cell.angle_gamma   90.00
#
_symmetry.space_group_name_H-M   'P 1'
#
loop_
_entity.id
_entity.type
_entity.pdbx_description
1 polymer ?
#
loop_
_entity_poly.entity_id
_entity_poly.type
_entity_poly.pdbx_seq_one_letter_code
_entity_poly.pdbx_strand_id
1 'polypeptide(L)'
;AFTGSAQRLSDRPLPYTFDGLDRDGLDRSDPAAIAAALNSPEAEILPIWRRRVLMSDDGDTLHSWPRDRLNEGDPLVFLGLRDGTPYFAADISAHENPETEGTRAQFIDPWMVGPNLDPFLAGVGAYARHLLAWHRSSRFCGRCGSPTEATSAGLERRCTNPDCGEVHFPRINPATIMLVQDPSGERCVMARNHNFPPTIHSILAGYIDAGETLEQTVAREVAEEVGLRIGRVRYAASQPWA
;
A
#
# COMPACT_ATOMS: atom_id res chain seq x y z
N ALA A 1 31.28 -22.15 -8.60
CA ALA A 1 30.28 -22.93 -7.85
C ALA A 1 29.77 -22.03 -6.72
N PHE A 2 28.57 -21.47 -6.85
CA PHE A 2 27.89 -20.76 -5.76
C PHE A 2 27.30 -21.83 -4.83
N THR A 3 28.02 -22.20 -3.78
CA THR A 3 27.53 -22.99 -2.66
C THR A 3 26.98 -22.08 -1.55
N GLY A 4 26.18 -21.09 -1.88
CA GLY A 4 25.36 -20.40 -0.92
C GLY A 4 24.07 -21.18 -0.76
N SER A 5 23.77 -21.67 0.45
CA SER A 5 22.45 -22.17 0.79
C SER A 5 21.45 -21.10 0.34
N ALA A 6 20.60 -21.41 -0.64
CA ALA A 6 19.55 -20.52 -1.07
C ALA A 6 18.63 -20.26 0.15
N GLN A 7 18.86 -19.14 0.82
CA GLN A 7 17.98 -18.65 1.87
C GLN A 7 16.57 -18.58 1.25
N ARG A 8 15.60 -19.25 1.83
CA ARG A 8 14.24 -19.21 1.31
C ARG A 8 13.79 -17.75 1.28
N LEU A 9 13.11 -17.33 0.23
CA LEU A 9 12.54 -15.96 0.14
C LEU A 9 11.66 -15.65 1.36
N SER A 10 11.03 -16.68 1.96
CA SER A 10 10.26 -16.57 3.20
C SER A 10 11.08 -16.20 4.44
N ASP A 11 12.40 -16.32 4.41
CA ASP A 11 13.28 -16.07 5.57
C ASP A 11 13.82 -14.62 5.54
N ARG A 12 13.47 -13.83 4.54
CA ARG A 12 13.84 -12.42 4.44
C ARG A 12 12.59 -11.56 4.52
N PRO A 13 12.60 -10.47 5.31
CA PRO A 13 11.53 -9.49 5.25
C PRO A 13 11.48 -8.92 3.82
N LEU A 14 10.32 -9.02 3.20
CA LEU A 14 10.08 -8.38 1.90
C LEU A 14 9.71 -6.91 2.13
N PRO A 15 10.11 -5.99 1.23
CA PRO A 15 9.68 -4.61 1.33
C PRO A 15 8.15 -4.49 1.47
N TYR A 16 7.68 -3.52 2.24
CA TYR A 16 6.27 -3.26 2.54
C TYR A 16 5.54 -4.35 3.33
N THR A 17 6.18 -5.47 3.68
CA THR A 17 5.61 -6.41 4.64
C THR A 17 5.90 -5.91 6.04
N PHE A 18 4.86 -5.74 6.85
CA PHE A 18 5.03 -5.25 8.20
C PHE A 18 4.15 -5.98 9.19
N ASP A 19 4.73 -6.18 10.36
CA ASP A 19 4.06 -6.76 11.52
C ASP A 19 3.92 -5.69 12.61
N GLY A 20 3.15 -5.98 13.65
CA GLY A 20 3.07 -5.17 14.85
C GLY A 20 2.11 -3.98 14.78
N LEU A 21 1.34 -3.82 13.70
CA LEU A 21 0.23 -2.87 13.66
C LEU A 21 -1.06 -3.60 14.03
N ASP A 22 -1.58 -3.35 15.23
CA ASP A 22 -2.89 -3.83 15.66
C ASP A 22 -3.98 -2.95 15.03
N ARG A 23 -4.62 -3.48 13.98
CA ARG A 23 -5.65 -2.76 13.22
C ARG A 23 -7.00 -2.73 13.93
N ASP A 24 -7.20 -3.62 14.90
CA ASP A 24 -8.43 -3.78 15.68
C ASP A 24 -8.27 -3.30 17.13
N GLY A 25 -7.12 -2.73 17.48
CA GLY A 25 -6.79 -2.26 18.83
C GLY A 25 -7.69 -1.16 19.39
N LEU A 26 -8.52 -0.53 18.53
CA LEU A 26 -9.61 0.36 18.92
C LEU A 26 -10.88 -0.02 18.16
N ASP A 27 -12.03 0.17 18.82
CA ASP A 27 -13.33 0.07 18.15
C ASP A 27 -13.47 1.21 17.13
N ARG A 28 -13.36 0.88 15.86
CA ARG A 28 -13.46 1.84 14.75
C ARG A 28 -14.86 2.44 14.59
N SER A 29 -15.88 1.84 15.21
CA SER A 29 -17.26 2.34 15.23
C SER A 29 -17.52 3.33 16.36
N ASP A 30 -16.59 3.49 17.32
CA ASP A 30 -16.64 4.47 18.39
C ASP A 30 -15.89 5.76 18.05
N PRO A 31 -16.59 6.83 17.61
CA PRO A 31 -15.97 8.11 17.28
C PRO A 31 -15.25 8.77 18.46
N ALA A 32 -15.70 8.51 19.70
CA ALA A 32 -15.08 9.09 20.89
C ALA A 32 -13.72 8.45 21.16
N ALA A 33 -13.61 7.11 21.04
CA ALA A 33 -12.35 6.39 21.17
C ALA A 33 -11.33 6.84 20.09
N ILE A 34 -11.78 6.96 18.84
CA ILE A 34 -10.93 7.43 17.74
C ILE A 34 -10.49 8.88 17.94
N ALA A 35 -11.38 9.77 18.38
CA ALA A 35 -11.04 11.16 18.67
C ALA A 35 -10.07 11.28 19.87
N ALA A 36 -10.22 10.47 20.90
CA ALA A 36 -9.30 10.42 22.03
C ALA A 36 -7.91 9.98 21.59
N ALA A 37 -7.82 8.93 20.76
CA ALA A 37 -6.57 8.44 20.21
C ALA A 37 -5.89 9.48 19.31
N LEU A 38 -6.65 10.19 18.47
CA LEU A 38 -6.13 11.25 17.59
C LEU A 38 -5.57 12.44 18.37
N ASN A 39 -6.15 12.75 19.53
CA ASN A 39 -5.70 13.84 20.39
C ASN A 39 -4.63 13.40 21.40
N SER A 40 -4.20 12.15 21.39
CA SER A 40 -3.07 11.69 22.18
C SER A 40 -1.79 12.43 21.76
N PRO A 41 -0.94 12.87 22.70
CA PRO A 41 0.37 13.45 22.37
C PRO A 41 1.31 12.44 21.70
N GLU A 42 1.02 11.16 21.81
CA GLU A 42 1.79 10.07 21.20
C GLU A 42 1.25 9.69 19.80
N ALA A 43 0.18 10.34 19.32
CA ALA A 43 -0.39 10.02 18.03
C ALA A 43 0.57 10.34 16.87
N GLU A 44 0.84 9.35 16.05
CA GLU A 44 1.63 9.46 14.83
C GLU A 44 0.71 9.72 13.63
N ILE A 45 0.74 10.92 13.06
CA ILE A 45 -0.09 11.29 11.92
C ILE A 45 0.78 11.41 10.68
N LEU A 46 0.65 10.48 9.76
CA LEU A 46 1.41 10.46 8.51
C LEU A 46 0.74 11.37 7.47
N PRO A 47 1.35 12.51 7.10
CA PRO A 47 0.81 13.37 6.05
C PRO A 47 1.09 12.74 4.68
N ILE A 48 0.05 12.59 3.87
CA ILE A 48 0.15 12.09 2.50
C ILE A 48 -0.21 13.23 1.54
N TRP A 49 0.77 13.70 0.79
CA TRP A 49 0.61 14.78 -0.18
C TRP A 49 0.72 14.26 -1.61
N ARG A 50 -0.38 14.31 -2.35
CA ARG A 50 -0.40 13.88 -3.76
C ARG A 50 0.22 12.49 -3.94
N ARG A 51 -0.15 11.54 -3.06
CA ARG A 51 0.32 10.16 -3.00
C ARG A 51 1.78 9.97 -2.55
N ARG A 52 2.44 10.98 -2.05
CA ARG A 52 3.80 10.93 -1.51
C ARG A 52 3.77 10.90 0.02
N VAL A 53 4.70 10.19 0.61
CA VAL A 53 4.95 10.17 2.07
C VAL A 53 5.99 11.23 2.42
N LEU A 54 5.90 11.78 3.61
CA LEU A 54 6.90 12.70 4.13
C LEU A 54 8.04 11.90 4.76
N MET A 55 9.25 12.07 4.22
CA MET A 55 10.47 11.46 4.73
C MET A 55 11.22 12.45 5.62
N SER A 56 11.83 11.94 6.70
CA SER A 56 12.73 12.71 7.55
C SER A 56 14.00 13.15 6.80
N ASP A 57 14.75 14.05 7.39
CA ASP A 57 15.97 14.63 6.81
C ASP A 57 17.06 13.61 6.50
N ASP A 58 17.16 12.55 7.31
CA ASP A 58 18.10 11.46 7.14
C ASP A 58 17.66 10.46 6.04
N GLY A 59 16.38 10.54 5.62
CA GLY A 59 15.81 9.65 4.62
C GLY A 59 15.50 8.24 5.11
N ASP A 60 15.64 7.97 6.40
CA ASP A 60 15.52 6.64 6.99
C ASP A 60 14.18 6.42 7.70
N THR A 61 13.42 7.48 7.97
CA THR A 61 12.14 7.38 8.68
C THR A 61 11.02 8.18 7.99
N LEU A 62 9.77 7.83 8.31
CA LEU A 62 8.62 8.66 7.98
C LEU A 62 8.51 9.78 9.01
N HIS A 63 8.21 10.98 8.54
CA HIS A 63 8.00 12.14 9.40
C HIS A 63 6.51 12.36 9.66
N SER A 64 6.13 12.37 10.93
CA SER A 64 4.76 12.61 11.36
C SER A 64 4.49 14.09 11.58
N TRP A 65 3.24 14.49 11.44
CA TRP A 65 2.78 15.83 11.78
C TRP A 65 1.98 15.83 13.08
N PRO A 66 2.12 16.86 13.91
CA PRO A 66 1.22 17.08 15.00
C PRO A 66 -0.18 17.46 14.50
N ARG A 67 -1.21 17.19 15.31
CA ARG A 67 -2.63 17.37 14.95
C ARG A 67 -2.96 18.79 14.52
N ASP A 68 -2.34 19.79 15.10
CA ASP A 68 -2.58 21.23 14.85
C ASP A 68 -2.11 21.72 13.47
N ARG A 69 -1.33 20.92 12.75
CA ARG A 69 -0.94 21.19 11.36
C ARG A 69 -1.98 20.78 10.34
N LEU A 70 -2.96 19.99 10.73
CA LEU A 70 -4.04 19.58 9.83
C LEU A 70 -5.10 20.67 9.74
N ASN A 71 -5.60 20.91 8.53
CA ASN A 71 -6.75 21.78 8.34
C ASN A 71 -8.04 21.05 8.75
N GLU A 72 -9.04 21.84 9.12
CA GLU A 72 -10.39 21.31 9.25
C GLU A 72 -10.87 20.78 7.91
N GLY A 73 -11.25 19.49 7.86
CA GLY A 73 -11.70 18.83 6.64
C GLY A 73 -10.63 18.04 5.87
N ASP A 74 -9.36 18.05 6.30
CA ASP A 74 -8.39 17.11 5.75
C ASP A 74 -8.86 15.67 6.03
N PRO A 75 -9.01 14.82 4.97
CA PRO A 75 -9.44 13.44 5.16
C PRO A 75 -8.44 12.67 6.02
N LEU A 76 -8.96 12.02 7.06
CA LEU A 76 -8.17 11.30 8.05
C LEU A 76 -8.62 9.84 8.13
N VAL A 77 -7.67 8.92 8.26
CA VAL A 77 -7.93 7.50 8.47
C VAL A 77 -7.10 6.98 9.65
N PHE A 78 -7.71 6.17 10.51
CA PHE A 78 -7.00 5.44 11.55
C PHE A 78 -6.39 4.17 10.96
N LEU A 79 -5.08 3.99 11.11
CA LEU A 79 -4.36 2.85 10.59
C LEU A 79 -4.34 1.67 11.58
N GLY A 80 -4.13 1.95 12.87
CA GLY A 80 -4.03 0.97 13.94
C GLY A 80 -3.18 1.47 15.10
N LEU A 81 -2.89 0.56 16.05
CA LEU A 81 -1.98 0.79 17.16
C LEU A 81 -0.67 0.02 16.95
N ARG A 82 0.45 0.60 17.32
CA ARG A 82 1.72 -0.11 17.48
C ARG A 82 2.26 0.17 18.87
N ASP A 83 2.40 -0.87 19.67
CA ASP A 83 2.86 -0.77 21.07
C ASP A 83 2.09 0.30 21.87
N GLY A 84 0.79 0.43 21.62
CA GLY A 84 -0.09 1.43 22.22
C GLY A 84 -0.11 2.80 21.52
N THR A 85 0.84 3.09 20.67
CA THR A 85 0.90 4.35 19.88
C THR A 85 -0.11 4.32 18.73
N PRO A 86 -1.05 5.28 18.63
CA PRO A 86 -2.01 5.34 17.54
C PRO A 86 -1.40 5.93 16.27
N TYR A 87 -1.57 5.23 15.16
CA TYR A 87 -1.15 5.67 13.82
C TYR A 87 -2.36 6.12 13.00
N PHE A 88 -2.23 7.30 12.41
CA PHE A 88 -3.20 7.87 11.48
C PHE A 88 -2.53 8.24 10.17
N ALA A 89 -3.32 8.42 9.12
CA ALA A 89 -2.86 9.08 7.90
C ALA A 89 -3.83 10.20 7.53
N ALA A 90 -3.30 11.33 7.07
CA ALA A 90 -4.05 12.48 6.62
C ALA A 90 -3.78 12.78 5.14
N ASP A 91 -4.83 12.97 4.34
CA ASP A 91 -4.70 13.45 2.97
C ASP A 91 -4.61 14.97 2.94
N ILE A 92 -3.41 15.48 2.82
CA ILE A 92 -3.13 16.91 2.73
C ILE A 92 -2.91 17.38 1.29
N SER A 93 -3.45 16.65 0.30
CA SER A 93 -3.27 16.97 -1.12
C SER A 93 -3.90 18.30 -1.54
N ALA A 94 -4.82 18.83 -0.75
CA ALA A 94 -5.43 20.16 -0.92
C ALA A 94 -4.49 21.32 -0.52
N HIS A 95 -3.46 21.06 0.28
CA HIS A 95 -2.45 22.05 0.60
C HIS A 95 -1.62 22.37 -0.65
N GLU A 96 -1.47 23.65 -1.00
CA GLU A 96 -0.71 24.04 -2.20
C GLU A 96 0.78 23.71 -2.06
N ASN A 97 1.37 24.12 -0.94
CA ASN A 97 2.76 23.90 -0.59
C ASN A 97 2.83 23.51 0.90
N PRO A 98 2.67 22.23 1.22
CA PRO A 98 2.76 21.79 2.60
C PRO A 98 4.19 22.05 3.11
N GLU A 99 4.28 22.89 4.12
CA GLU A 99 5.56 23.27 4.71
C GLU A 99 6.21 22.06 5.38
N THR A 100 7.47 21.87 5.08
CA THR A 100 8.34 20.91 5.77
C THR A 100 9.12 21.58 6.90
N GLU A 101 8.73 22.81 7.25
CA GLU A 101 9.23 23.78 8.23
C GLU A 101 10.55 23.44 8.92
N GLY A 102 11.60 24.18 8.52
CA GLY A 102 12.89 24.14 9.19
C GLY A 102 13.65 22.83 9.09
N THR A 103 13.03 21.82 8.46
CA THR A 103 13.58 20.50 8.22
C THR A 103 13.90 20.33 6.73
N ARG A 104 14.79 19.40 6.41
CA ARG A 104 15.04 18.98 5.02
C ARG A 104 14.10 17.85 4.59
N ALA A 105 13.06 17.57 5.37
CA ALA A 105 12.08 16.56 5.08
C ALA A 105 11.44 16.78 3.70
N GLN A 106 11.19 15.72 2.96
CA GLN A 106 10.69 15.77 1.58
C GLN A 106 9.55 14.81 1.35
N PHE A 107 8.58 15.22 0.53
CA PHE A 107 7.53 14.34 0.05
C PHE A 107 8.04 13.48 -1.11
N ILE A 108 8.22 12.19 -0.85
CA ILE A 108 8.80 11.23 -1.79
C ILE A 108 7.78 10.13 -2.11
N ASP A 109 7.82 9.61 -3.34
CA ASP A 109 7.01 8.44 -3.71
C ASP A 109 7.53 7.22 -2.92
N PRO A 110 6.68 6.56 -2.11
CA PRO A 110 7.09 5.41 -1.30
C PRO A 110 7.68 4.25 -2.13
N TRP A 111 7.32 4.15 -3.41
CA TRP A 111 7.94 3.20 -4.33
C TRP A 111 9.46 3.38 -4.46
N MET A 112 9.95 4.60 -4.38
CA MET A 112 11.39 4.89 -4.53
C MET A 112 12.20 4.57 -3.28
N VAL A 113 11.61 4.70 -2.10
CA VAL A 113 12.31 4.61 -0.81
C VAL A 113 11.98 3.35 -0.03
N GLY A 114 10.80 2.78 -0.22
CA GLY A 114 10.30 1.65 0.55
C GLY A 114 11.25 0.45 0.67
N PRO A 115 11.97 0.05 -0.39
CA PRO A 115 12.95 -1.05 -0.30
C PRO A 115 14.12 -0.82 0.66
N ASN A 116 14.39 0.44 1.01
CA ASN A 116 15.49 0.84 1.90
C ASN A 116 15.02 1.23 3.31
N LEU A 117 13.71 1.36 3.50
CA LEU A 117 13.13 1.67 4.81
C LEU A 117 13.01 0.42 5.69
N ASP A 118 12.91 0.67 6.99
CA ASP A 118 12.41 -0.35 7.91
C ASP A 118 11.09 -0.95 7.38
N PRO A 119 10.91 -2.28 7.40
CA PRO A 119 9.73 -2.92 6.83
C PRO A 119 8.39 -2.38 7.38
N PHE A 120 8.34 -2.02 8.67
CA PHE A 120 7.14 -1.43 9.26
C PHE A 120 6.85 -0.06 8.64
N LEU A 121 7.84 0.82 8.56
CA LEU A 121 7.68 2.17 8.00
C LEU A 121 7.28 2.11 6.52
N ALA A 122 7.94 1.26 5.74
CA ALA A 122 7.58 1.03 4.35
C ALA A 122 6.12 0.54 4.22
N GLY A 123 5.74 -0.44 5.03
CA GLY A 123 4.41 -1.04 4.99
C GLY A 123 3.31 -0.10 5.47
N VAL A 124 3.50 0.63 6.58
CA VAL A 124 2.50 1.58 7.08
C VAL A 124 2.33 2.77 6.13
N GLY A 125 3.42 3.26 5.52
CA GLY A 125 3.37 4.31 4.49
C GLY A 125 2.62 3.87 3.23
N ALA A 126 2.87 2.64 2.76
CA ALA A 126 2.14 2.05 1.63
C ALA A 126 0.64 1.87 1.95
N TYR A 127 0.31 1.40 3.16
CA TYR A 127 -1.06 1.23 3.62
C TYR A 127 -1.80 2.58 3.71
N ALA A 128 -1.18 3.60 4.32
CA ALA A 128 -1.70 4.96 4.39
C ALA A 128 -2.00 5.53 3.00
N ARG A 129 -1.03 5.45 2.09
CA ARG A 129 -1.15 5.90 0.70
C ARG A 129 -2.30 5.19 -0.02
N HIS A 130 -2.41 3.88 0.13
CA HIS A 130 -3.44 3.06 -0.52
C HIS A 130 -4.84 3.46 -0.05
N LEU A 131 -5.08 3.53 1.26
CA LEU A 131 -6.38 3.92 1.82
C LEU A 131 -6.81 5.31 1.34
N LEU A 132 -5.93 6.30 1.45
CA LEU A 132 -6.27 7.67 1.06
C LEU A 132 -6.47 7.80 -0.46
N ALA A 133 -5.69 7.08 -1.28
CA ALA A 133 -5.91 7.03 -2.73
C ALA A 133 -7.27 6.41 -3.08
N TRP A 134 -7.66 5.34 -2.38
CA TRP A 134 -8.96 4.72 -2.53
C TRP A 134 -10.09 5.67 -2.13
N HIS A 135 -9.97 6.40 -1.00
CA HIS A 135 -10.95 7.40 -0.59
C HIS A 135 -11.19 8.47 -1.67
N ARG A 136 -10.13 8.93 -2.34
CA ARG A 136 -10.24 9.92 -3.42
C ARG A 136 -10.96 9.38 -4.66
N SER A 137 -10.74 8.11 -5.00
CA SER A 137 -11.34 7.47 -6.18
C SER A 137 -12.76 6.93 -5.95
N SER A 138 -13.18 6.76 -4.68
CA SER A 138 -14.42 6.08 -4.30
C SER A 138 -15.46 7.02 -3.68
N ARG A 139 -15.47 8.29 -4.11
CA ARG A 139 -16.39 9.32 -3.57
C ARG A 139 -17.85 9.10 -3.95
N PHE A 140 -18.13 8.28 -4.94
CA PHE A 140 -19.47 7.96 -5.41
C PHE A 140 -19.72 6.46 -5.35
N CYS A 141 -20.96 6.09 -5.02
CA CYS A 141 -21.39 4.70 -4.95
C CYS A 141 -21.42 4.06 -6.34
N GLY A 142 -20.73 2.95 -6.52
CA GLY A 142 -20.71 2.21 -7.79
C GLY A 142 -22.05 1.57 -8.16
N ARG A 143 -23.00 1.45 -7.19
CA ARG A 143 -24.32 0.87 -7.41
C ARG A 143 -25.36 1.90 -7.85
N CYS A 144 -25.39 3.08 -7.22
CA CYS A 144 -26.46 4.07 -7.46
C CYS A 144 -25.97 5.47 -7.84
N GLY A 145 -24.66 5.71 -7.87
CA GLY A 145 -24.06 6.99 -8.23
C GLY A 145 -24.11 8.08 -7.14
N SER A 146 -24.79 7.85 -6.02
CA SER A 146 -24.87 8.83 -4.92
C SER A 146 -23.52 8.99 -4.22
N PRO A 147 -23.27 10.13 -3.53
CA PRO A 147 -22.05 10.31 -2.75
C PRO A 147 -21.87 9.22 -1.69
N THR A 148 -20.65 8.99 -1.30
CA THR A 148 -20.29 8.11 -0.19
C THR A 148 -19.56 8.90 0.88
N GLU A 149 -19.66 8.46 2.13
CA GLU A 149 -18.94 8.99 3.27
C GLU A 149 -18.02 7.94 3.89
N ALA A 150 -16.94 8.38 4.53
CA ALA A 150 -16.04 7.48 5.25
C ALA A 150 -16.69 7.03 6.56
N THR A 151 -16.63 5.73 6.84
CA THR A 151 -17.10 5.10 8.08
C THR A 151 -16.01 4.22 8.66
N SER A 152 -16.23 3.65 9.85
CA SER A 152 -15.25 2.75 10.51
C SER A 152 -13.84 3.35 10.56
N ALA A 153 -13.76 4.62 11.00
CA ALA A 153 -12.50 5.39 11.08
C ALA A 153 -11.67 5.37 9.77
N GLY A 154 -12.37 5.38 8.62
CA GLY A 154 -11.77 5.42 7.28
C GLY A 154 -11.46 4.04 6.68
N LEU A 155 -11.86 2.93 7.31
CA LEU A 155 -11.67 1.60 6.73
C LEU A 155 -12.75 1.24 5.71
N GLU A 156 -13.89 1.95 5.73
CA GLU A 156 -15.04 1.74 4.86
C GLU A 156 -15.55 3.07 4.29
N ARG A 157 -16.35 2.98 3.26
CA ARG A 157 -17.20 4.06 2.79
C ARG A 157 -18.63 3.56 2.65
N ARG A 158 -19.60 4.36 3.07
CA ARG A 158 -21.03 4.06 3.00
C ARG A 158 -21.72 5.01 2.05
N CYS A 159 -22.62 4.47 1.24
CA CYS A 159 -23.50 5.26 0.38
C CYS A 159 -24.44 6.11 1.24
N THR A 160 -24.55 7.42 0.92
CA THR A 160 -25.41 8.35 1.66
C THR A 160 -26.88 8.27 1.22
N ASN A 161 -27.19 7.57 0.12
CA ASN A 161 -28.57 7.32 -0.29
C ASN A 161 -29.22 6.27 0.65
N PRO A 162 -30.26 6.63 1.43
CA PRO A 162 -30.89 5.72 2.40
C PRO A 162 -31.53 4.49 1.74
N ASP A 163 -31.96 4.59 0.46
CA ASP A 163 -32.53 3.46 -0.28
C ASP A 163 -31.45 2.49 -0.82
N CYS A 164 -30.18 2.88 -0.74
CA CYS A 164 -29.06 2.07 -1.20
C CYS A 164 -28.23 1.51 -0.04
N GLY A 165 -27.67 2.41 0.79
CA GLY A 165 -26.89 2.05 1.99
C GLY A 165 -25.67 1.16 1.73
N GLU A 166 -25.23 0.97 0.47
CA GLU A 166 -24.14 0.08 0.10
C GLU A 166 -22.85 0.44 0.83
N VAL A 167 -22.16 -0.56 1.35
CA VAL A 167 -20.84 -0.41 1.99
C VAL A 167 -19.76 -0.80 1.00
N HIS A 168 -18.75 0.05 0.87
CA HIS A 168 -17.61 -0.16 0.01
C HIS A 168 -16.34 -0.35 0.85
N PHE A 169 -15.54 -1.33 0.46
CA PHE A 169 -14.24 -1.62 1.08
C PHE A 169 -13.10 -1.18 0.16
N PRO A 170 -11.88 -0.95 0.71
CA PRO A 170 -10.71 -0.63 -0.10
C PRO A 170 -10.48 -1.66 -1.19
N ARG A 171 -10.39 -1.19 -2.43
CA ARG A 171 -10.12 -2.06 -3.57
C ARG A 171 -8.64 -2.43 -3.59
N ILE A 172 -8.36 -3.71 -3.71
CA ILE A 172 -7.02 -4.23 -4.01
C ILE A 172 -7.05 -4.91 -5.39
N ASN A 173 -5.93 -4.84 -6.12
CA ASN A 173 -5.78 -5.50 -7.41
C ASN A 173 -4.65 -6.54 -7.26
N PRO A 174 -4.98 -7.80 -6.96
CA PRO A 174 -3.98 -8.84 -6.83
C PRO A 174 -3.33 -9.14 -8.18
N ALA A 175 -2.03 -9.39 -8.15
CA ALA A 175 -1.25 -9.74 -9.32
C ALA A 175 -0.26 -10.87 -8.99
N THR A 176 0.17 -11.60 -9.99
CA THR A 176 1.28 -12.55 -9.89
C THR A 176 2.55 -11.92 -10.46
N ILE A 177 3.68 -12.15 -9.81
CA ILE A 177 5.02 -11.85 -10.33
C ILE A 177 5.71 -13.19 -10.56
N MET A 178 6.24 -13.42 -11.77
CA MET A 178 6.59 -14.75 -12.25
C MET A 178 8.06 -14.85 -12.62
N LEU A 179 8.83 -15.63 -11.84
CA LEU A 179 10.17 -16.05 -12.24
C LEU A 179 10.07 -17.31 -13.10
N VAL A 180 10.04 -17.14 -14.41
CA VAL A 180 9.99 -18.25 -15.37
C VAL A 180 11.41 -18.72 -15.67
N GLN A 181 11.73 -19.94 -15.25
CA GLN A 181 13.07 -20.54 -15.41
C GLN A 181 13.03 -21.66 -16.45
N ASP A 182 14.17 -21.87 -17.12
CA ASP A 182 14.37 -23.04 -17.93
C ASP A 182 14.48 -24.34 -17.06
N PRO A 183 14.40 -25.53 -17.64
CA PRO A 183 14.48 -26.78 -16.87
C PRO A 183 15.77 -26.95 -16.05
N SER A 184 16.85 -26.29 -16.42
CA SER A 184 18.13 -26.34 -15.66
C SER A 184 18.10 -25.40 -14.45
N GLY A 185 17.25 -24.38 -14.46
CA GLY A 185 17.22 -23.31 -13.45
C GLY A 185 18.34 -22.28 -13.59
N GLU A 186 19.13 -22.36 -14.67
CA GLU A 186 20.28 -21.45 -14.89
C GLU A 186 19.90 -20.18 -15.60
N ARG A 187 18.77 -20.16 -16.31
CA ARG A 187 18.28 -19.00 -17.07
C ARG A 187 16.84 -18.71 -16.69
N CYS A 188 16.47 -17.43 -16.76
CA CYS A 188 15.09 -16.98 -16.59
C CYS A 188 14.67 -16.03 -17.70
N VAL A 189 13.36 -15.90 -17.87
CA VAL A 189 12.76 -14.92 -18.77
C VAL A 189 12.78 -13.55 -18.08
N MET A 190 13.28 -12.56 -18.80
CA MET A 190 13.22 -11.15 -18.43
C MET A 190 12.55 -10.37 -19.56
N ALA A 191 11.68 -9.44 -19.22
CA ALA A 191 11.01 -8.57 -20.15
C ALA A 191 11.34 -7.11 -19.88
N ARG A 192 11.18 -6.26 -20.89
CA ARG A 192 11.30 -4.82 -20.76
C ARG A 192 9.98 -4.16 -21.15
N ASN A 193 9.36 -3.49 -20.22
CA ASN A 193 8.24 -2.60 -20.55
C ASN A 193 8.78 -1.35 -21.27
N HIS A 194 8.12 -0.95 -22.38
CA HIS A 194 8.56 0.25 -23.15
C HIS A 194 8.42 1.56 -22.39
N ASN A 195 7.64 1.60 -21.34
CA ASN A 195 7.52 2.76 -20.46
C ASN A 195 8.68 2.88 -19.46
N PHE A 196 9.54 1.85 -19.36
CA PHE A 196 10.72 1.89 -18.50
C PHE A 196 11.97 2.32 -19.27
N PRO A 197 12.97 2.89 -18.57
CA PRO A 197 14.27 3.14 -19.18
C PRO A 197 14.84 1.91 -19.87
N PRO A 198 15.59 2.07 -20.98
CA PRO A 198 16.10 0.93 -21.77
C PRO A 198 16.94 -0.09 -21.00
N THR A 199 17.50 0.32 -19.87
CA THR A 199 18.35 -0.52 -19.00
C THR A 199 17.58 -1.32 -17.96
N ILE A 200 16.28 -1.05 -17.78
CA ILE A 200 15.47 -1.73 -16.77
C ILE A 200 14.76 -2.93 -17.41
N HIS A 201 15.05 -4.10 -16.88
CA HIS A 201 14.35 -5.36 -17.18
C HIS A 201 13.76 -5.91 -15.89
N SER A 202 12.59 -6.51 -15.98
CA SER A 202 11.89 -7.17 -14.89
C SER A 202 11.50 -8.59 -15.28
N ILE A 203 11.19 -9.41 -14.29
CA ILE A 203 10.44 -10.64 -14.53
C ILE A 203 8.99 -10.28 -14.89
N LEU A 204 8.25 -11.25 -15.45
CA LEU A 204 6.87 -11.06 -15.90
C LEU A 204 5.93 -10.80 -14.73
N ALA A 205 4.85 -10.08 -14.98
CA ALA A 205 3.83 -9.81 -13.98
C ALA A 205 2.48 -9.57 -14.66
N GLY A 206 1.41 -10.12 -14.08
CA GLY A 206 0.07 -9.92 -14.59
C GLY A 206 -1.00 -9.95 -13.51
N TYR A 207 -2.13 -9.28 -13.78
CA TYR A 207 -3.26 -9.26 -12.87
C TYR A 207 -4.03 -10.58 -12.89
N ILE A 208 -4.62 -10.91 -11.76
CA ILE A 208 -5.52 -12.06 -11.62
C ILE A 208 -6.88 -11.68 -12.19
N ASP A 209 -7.36 -12.46 -13.14
CA ASP A 209 -8.71 -12.30 -13.67
C ASP A 209 -9.76 -12.99 -12.78
N ALA A 210 -11.00 -12.52 -12.89
CA ALA A 210 -12.10 -13.05 -12.10
C ALA A 210 -12.30 -14.55 -12.40
N GLY A 211 -12.22 -15.38 -11.36
CA GLY A 211 -12.40 -16.82 -11.44
C GLY A 211 -11.10 -17.61 -11.66
N GLU A 212 -9.95 -16.96 -11.78
CA GLU A 212 -8.66 -17.65 -11.88
C GLU A 212 -8.05 -17.96 -10.51
N THR A 213 -7.29 -19.05 -10.44
CA THR A 213 -6.29 -19.26 -9.38
C THR A 213 -4.99 -18.55 -9.74
N LEU A 214 -4.08 -18.35 -8.76
CA LEU A 214 -2.77 -17.75 -9.01
C LEU A 214 -1.98 -18.54 -10.07
N GLU A 215 -2.05 -19.86 -10.04
CA GLU A 215 -1.37 -20.75 -11.00
C GLU A 215 -1.95 -20.64 -12.40
N GLN A 216 -3.27 -20.46 -12.54
CA GLN A 216 -3.93 -20.25 -13.82
C GLN A 216 -3.53 -18.90 -14.43
N THR A 217 -3.51 -17.84 -13.59
CA THR A 217 -3.02 -16.51 -14.00
C THR A 217 -1.58 -16.58 -14.51
N VAL A 218 -0.68 -17.27 -13.77
CA VAL A 218 0.72 -17.47 -14.20
C VAL A 218 0.78 -18.17 -15.56
N ALA A 219 -0.03 -19.21 -15.77
CA ALA A 219 -0.03 -19.94 -17.04
C ALA A 219 -0.52 -19.07 -18.22
N ARG A 220 -1.60 -18.32 -18.01
CA ARG A 220 -2.17 -17.42 -19.01
C ARG A 220 -1.22 -16.28 -19.37
N GLU A 221 -0.76 -15.52 -18.37
CA GLU A 221 0.11 -14.36 -18.58
C GLU A 221 1.42 -14.73 -19.27
N VAL A 222 2.06 -15.83 -18.88
CA VAL A 222 3.29 -16.29 -19.56
C VAL A 222 3.02 -16.68 -21.00
N ALA A 223 1.87 -17.31 -21.30
CA ALA A 223 1.50 -17.66 -22.67
C ALA A 223 1.19 -16.41 -23.50
N GLU A 224 0.51 -15.41 -22.94
CA GLU A 224 0.14 -14.16 -23.61
C GLU A 224 1.34 -13.26 -23.86
N GLU A 225 2.21 -13.04 -22.86
CA GLU A 225 3.31 -12.10 -22.96
C GLU A 225 4.50 -12.63 -23.77
N VAL A 226 4.81 -13.94 -23.65
CA VAL A 226 6.04 -14.51 -24.24
C VAL A 226 5.83 -15.80 -25.02
N GLY A 227 4.60 -16.29 -25.17
CA GLY A 227 4.27 -17.47 -25.95
C GLY A 227 4.79 -18.79 -25.39
N LEU A 228 5.19 -18.84 -24.12
CA LEU A 228 5.75 -20.03 -23.50
C LEU A 228 4.66 -20.85 -22.79
N ARG A 229 4.81 -22.17 -22.85
CA ARG A 229 4.06 -23.09 -22.00
C ARG A 229 4.87 -23.36 -20.75
N ILE A 230 4.27 -23.08 -19.59
CA ILE A 230 4.88 -23.38 -18.31
C ILE A 230 4.45 -24.75 -17.81
N GLY A 231 5.31 -25.37 -17.03
CA GLY A 231 5.02 -26.64 -16.36
C GLY A 231 4.56 -26.39 -14.92
N ARG A 232 5.41 -26.76 -13.96
CA ARG A 232 5.09 -26.66 -12.53
C ARG A 232 5.20 -25.20 -12.05
N VAL A 233 4.14 -24.70 -11.41
CA VAL A 233 4.13 -23.44 -10.67
C VAL A 233 4.40 -23.71 -9.18
N ARG A 234 5.19 -22.88 -8.53
CA ARG A 234 5.45 -22.93 -7.08
C ARG A 234 5.27 -21.53 -6.50
N TYR A 235 4.53 -21.46 -5.41
CA TYR A 235 4.44 -20.24 -4.61
C TYR A 235 5.80 -19.95 -3.94
N ALA A 236 6.26 -18.73 -4.01
CA ALA A 236 7.48 -18.28 -3.38
C ALA A 236 7.18 -17.37 -2.17
N ALA A 237 6.47 -16.27 -2.38
CA ALA A 237 6.11 -15.32 -1.33
C ALA A 237 4.95 -14.42 -1.80
N SER A 238 4.39 -13.65 -0.87
CA SER A 238 3.49 -12.53 -1.17
C SER A 238 4.08 -11.24 -0.64
N GLN A 239 3.89 -10.18 -1.40
CA GLN A 239 4.39 -8.85 -1.07
C GLN A 239 3.31 -7.81 -1.35
N PRO A 240 3.02 -6.87 -0.42
CA PRO A 240 2.25 -5.69 -0.73
C PRO A 240 2.97 -4.81 -1.74
N TRP A 241 2.20 -4.08 -2.52
CA TRP A 241 2.75 -3.16 -3.52
C TRP A 241 2.32 -1.73 -3.18
N ALA A 242 3.27 -0.77 -3.13
CA ALA A 242 3.04 0.62 -2.72
C ALA A 242 2.44 1.49 -3.84
#